data_078a5575865ee30b29fbadb2cbc6cbd6
#
_entry.id   078a5575865ee30b29fbadb2cbc6cbd6
#
_cell.length_a   1.000
_cell.length_b   1.000
_cell.length_c   1.000
_cell.angle_alpha   90.00
_cell.angle_beta   90.00
_cell.angle_gamma   90.00
#
_symmetry.space_group_name_H-M   'P 1'
#
loop_
_entity.id
_entity.type
_entity.pdbx_description
1 polymer ?
#
loop_
_entity_poly.entity_id
_entity_poly.type
_entity_poly.pdbx_seq_one_letter_code
_entity_poly.pdbx_strand_id
1 'polypeptide(L)'
;MNEKDILSEIVANKRQEVETLKQVLPLRKLYAMVEQKLSLANAPVPSMRQSLVDSGTGIIAEFKRKSPSKGWIRQDGSAEVIPLAYQANGAAAISILTDTKYFGGYDEYIMYARESGVVLPILYKNFIIDEYQLLQARHCGASAVLLIAAVLEKNHCQKL
;
A
#
# COMPACT_ATOMS: atom_id res chain seq x y z
N MET A 1 -15.80 6.12 20.49
CA MET A 1 -16.06 5.20 19.36
C MET A 1 -15.29 3.92 19.63
N ASN A 2 -15.93 2.78 19.61
CA ASN A 2 -15.29 1.50 19.90
C ASN A 2 -14.41 1.11 18.69
N GLU A 3 -13.21 0.56 18.89
CA GLU A 3 -12.30 0.19 17.78
C GLU A 3 -12.90 -0.79 16.77
N LYS A 4 -13.79 -1.68 17.23
CA LYS A 4 -14.55 -2.56 16.33
C LYS A 4 -15.52 -1.82 15.40
N ASP A 5 -16.00 -0.65 15.82
CA ASP A 5 -16.96 0.15 15.07
C ASP A 5 -16.27 0.88 13.91
N ILE A 6 -15.09 1.48 14.15
CA ILE A 6 -14.33 2.17 13.12
C ILE A 6 -13.79 1.23 12.03
N LEU A 7 -13.34 0.02 12.40
CA LEU A 7 -12.86 -0.96 11.41
C LEU A 7 -14.00 -1.40 10.48
N SER A 8 -15.18 -1.66 11.03
CA SER A 8 -16.36 -2.03 10.26
C SER A 8 -16.79 -0.90 9.30
N GLU A 9 -16.73 0.35 9.75
CA GLU A 9 -17.01 1.53 8.92
C GLU A 9 -15.99 1.64 7.77
N ILE A 10 -14.71 1.48 8.05
CA ILE A 10 -13.64 1.53 7.05
C ILE A 10 -13.87 0.44 5.98
N VAL A 11 -14.16 -0.79 6.41
CA VAL A 11 -14.38 -1.91 5.48
C VAL A 11 -15.63 -1.68 4.62
N ALA A 12 -16.72 -1.18 5.20
CA ALA A 12 -17.93 -0.85 4.45
C ALA A 12 -17.67 0.23 3.39
N ASN A 13 -16.93 1.28 3.74
CA ASN A 13 -16.49 2.31 2.80
C ASN A 13 -15.60 1.73 1.69
N LYS A 14 -14.65 0.85 2.06
CA LYS A 14 -13.71 0.24 1.11
C LYS A 14 -14.42 -0.63 0.07
N ARG A 15 -15.48 -1.34 0.46
CA ARG A 15 -16.31 -2.11 -0.49
C ARG A 15 -16.92 -1.20 -1.56
N GLN A 16 -17.49 -0.07 -1.17
CA GLN A 16 -18.07 0.89 -2.12
C GLN A 16 -17.00 1.52 -3.01
N GLU A 17 -15.85 1.86 -2.45
CA GLU A 17 -14.71 2.40 -3.17
C GLU A 17 -14.20 1.43 -4.26
N VAL A 18 -13.97 0.16 -3.90
CA VAL A 18 -13.50 -0.86 -4.84
C VAL A 18 -14.52 -1.11 -5.96
N GLU A 19 -15.81 -1.19 -5.64
CA GLU A 19 -16.86 -1.35 -6.67
C GLU A 19 -16.90 -0.15 -7.63
N THR A 20 -16.74 1.06 -7.13
CA THR A 20 -16.66 2.27 -7.97
C THR A 20 -15.41 2.24 -8.87
N LEU A 21 -14.26 1.85 -8.32
CA LEU A 21 -13.01 1.75 -9.07
C LEU A 21 -13.09 0.70 -10.20
N LYS A 22 -13.72 -0.45 -9.95
CA LYS A 22 -13.97 -1.49 -10.96
C LYS A 22 -14.82 -0.99 -12.14
N GLN A 23 -15.74 -0.06 -11.89
CA GLN A 23 -16.56 0.56 -12.96
C GLN A 23 -15.73 1.51 -13.83
N VAL A 24 -14.83 2.28 -13.21
CA VAL A 24 -13.96 3.24 -13.92
C VAL A 24 -12.82 2.52 -14.66
N LEU A 25 -12.18 1.57 -13.99
CA LEU A 25 -11.09 0.77 -14.54
C LEU A 25 -11.39 -0.72 -14.31
N PRO A 26 -12.00 -1.43 -15.27
CA PRO A 26 -12.34 -2.85 -15.12
C PRO A 26 -11.11 -3.72 -14.84
N LEU A 27 -11.30 -4.78 -14.03
CA LEU A 27 -10.26 -5.72 -13.60
C LEU A 27 -9.36 -6.20 -14.76
N ARG A 28 -9.97 -6.60 -15.88
CA ARG A 28 -9.23 -7.07 -17.06
C ARG A 28 -8.28 -6.01 -17.62
N LYS A 29 -8.68 -4.72 -17.59
CA LYS A 29 -7.85 -3.63 -18.08
C LYS A 29 -6.70 -3.34 -17.12
N LEU A 30 -6.99 -3.31 -15.81
CA LEU A 30 -5.97 -3.15 -14.80
C LEU A 30 -4.94 -4.28 -14.84
N TYR A 31 -5.39 -5.54 -15.02
CA TYR A 31 -4.52 -6.70 -15.19
C TYR A 31 -3.57 -6.53 -16.39
N ALA A 32 -4.09 -6.14 -17.55
CA ALA A 32 -3.25 -5.89 -18.74
C ALA A 32 -2.22 -4.77 -18.52
N MET A 33 -2.57 -3.71 -17.79
CA MET A 33 -1.64 -2.65 -17.43
C MET A 33 -0.52 -3.15 -16.50
N VAL A 34 -0.84 -4.02 -15.54
CA VAL A 34 0.14 -4.64 -14.66
C VAL A 34 1.07 -5.56 -15.45
N GLU A 35 0.55 -6.43 -16.32
CA GLU A 35 1.36 -7.29 -17.18
C GLU A 35 2.31 -6.48 -18.07
N GLN A 36 1.81 -5.43 -18.71
CA GLN A 36 2.65 -4.55 -19.52
C GLN A 36 3.77 -3.91 -18.68
N LYS A 37 3.45 -3.42 -17.50
CA LYS A 37 4.44 -2.81 -16.59
C LYS A 37 5.50 -3.82 -16.16
N LEU A 38 5.11 -5.06 -15.88
CA LEU A 38 6.03 -6.14 -15.51
C LEU A 38 6.92 -6.57 -16.67
N SER A 39 6.40 -6.64 -17.89
CA SER A 39 7.17 -7.01 -19.08
C SER A 39 8.23 -5.96 -19.47
N LEU A 40 8.02 -4.70 -19.11
CA LEU A 40 8.94 -3.59 -19.34
C LEU A 40 9.93 -3.38 -18.19
N ALA A 41 9.74 -4.07 -17.06
CA ALA A 41 10.59 -3.90 -15.88
C ALA A 41 11.98 -4.52 -16.11
N ASN A 42 13.02 -3.74 -15.94
CA ASN A 42 14.41 -4.18 -16.06
C ASN A 42 14.94 -4.90 -14.80
N ALA A 43 14.18 -4.92 -13.73
CA ALA A 43 14.58 -5.53 -12.46
C ALA A 43 13.41 -6.25 -11.79
N PRO A 44 13.68 -7.33 -11.04
CA PRO A 44 12.65 -8.02 -10.27
C PRO A 44 12.07 -7.12 -9.18
N VAL A 45 10.85 -7.46 -8.73
CA VAL A 45 10.23 -6.80 -7.57
C VAL A 45 11.07 -7.04 -6.34
N PRO A 46 11.44 -5.98 -5.58
CA PRO A 46 12.18 -6.17 -4.34
C PRO A 46 11.41 -7.02 -3.33
N SER A 47 12.03 -8.07 -2.81
CA SER A 47 11.43 -8.93 -1.80
C SER A 47 11.47 -8.27 -0.42
N MET A 48 10.32 -8.01 0.16
CA MET A 48 10.24 -7.46 1.52
C MET A 48 10.84 -8.41 2.56
N ARG A 49 10.53 -9.71 2.44
CA ARG A 49 11.08 -10.73 3.33
C ARG A 49 12.62 -10.74 3.26
N GLN A 50 13.19 -10.78 2.06
CA GLN A 50 14.65 -10.83 1.90
C GLN A 50 15.30 -9.56 2.43
N SER A 51 14.74 -8.40 2.12
CA SER A 51 15.26 -7.11 2.60
C SER A 51 15.27 -7.01 4.13
N LEU A 52 14.21 -7.50 4.78
CA LEU A 52 14.14 -7.53 6.25
C LEU A 52 15.15 -8.50 6.88
N VAL A 53 15.37 -9.66 6.25
CA VAL A 53 16.33 -10.66 6.73
C VAL A 53 17.77 -10.18 6.56
N ASP A 54 18.08 -9.58 5.41
CA ASP A 54 19.45 -9.17 5.06
C ASP A 54 19.84 -7.83 5.71
N SER A 55 18.86 -7.04 6.18
CA SER A 55 19.15 -5.74 6.77
C SER A 55 19.70 -5.86 8.19
N GLY A 56 20.62 -4.98 8.55
CA GLY A 56 21.12 -4.86 9.93
C GLY A 56 20.10 -4.29 10.92
N THR A 57 19.00 -3.69 10.43
CA THR A 57 18.01 -3.00 11.28
C THR A 57 16.68 -3.72 11.41
N GLY A 58 16.22 -4.43 10.38
CA GLY A 58 14.89 -5.03 10.30
C GLY A 58 13.72 -4.01 10.37
N ILE A 59 13.98 -2.72 10.17
CA ILE A 59 12.99 -1.65 10.37
C ILE A 59 12.12 -1.48 9.12
N ILE A 60 10.80 -1.52 9.31
CA ILE A 60 9.81 -1.02 8.36
C ILE A 60 9.43 0.41 8.77
N ALA A 61 9.83 1.41 8.00
CA ALA A 61 9.50 2.80 8.27
C ALA A 61 8.16 3.18 7.61
N GLU A 62 7.24 3.79 8.37
CA GLU A 62 5.89 4.09 7.89
C GLU A 62 5.71 5.56 7.53
N PHE A 63 5.27 5.82 6.30
CA PHE A 63 4.78 7.10 5.83
C PHE A 63 3.26 7.18 6.01
N LYS A 64 2.83 8.04 6.94
CA LYS A 64 1.43 8.27 7.29
C LYS A 64 1.17 9.73 7.60
N ARG A 65 0.22 10.34 6.90
CA ARG A 65 -0.12 11.77 7.05
C ARG A 65 -1.25 12.02 8.05
N LYS A 66 -2.18 11.07 8.18
CA LYS A 66 -3.40 11.19 8.99
C LYS A 66 -3.75 9.85 9.63
N SER A 67 -4.49 9.86 10.72
CA SER A 67 -5.13 8.66 11.28
C SER A 67 -6.50 9.01 11.91
N PRO A 68 -7.42 8.03 12.01
CA PRO A 68 -8.72 8.25 12.65
C PRO A 68 -8.62 8.78 14.08
N SER A 69 -7.65 8.31 14.85
CA SER A 69 -7.48 8.65 16.27
C SER A 69 -6.77 10.00 16.50
N LYS A 70 -5.89 10.44 15.58
CA LYS A 70 -5.07 11.65 15.76
C LYS A 70 -5.40 12.77 14.77
N GLY A 71 -6.27 12.52 13.78
CA GLY A 71 -6.47 13.47 12.69
C GLY A 71 -5.19 13.65 11.86
N TRP A 72 -4.91 14.85 11.38
CA TRP A 72 -3.69 15.15 10.64
C TRP A 72 -2.46 15.12 11.55
N ILE A 73 -1.50 14.26 11.20
CA ILE A 73 -0.20 14.12 11.86
C ILE A 73 0.83 15.04 11.17
N ARG A 74 0.85 14.98 9.83
CA ARG A 74 1.71 15.79 8.99
C ARG A 74 1.06 16.02 7.62
N GLN A 75 0.22 17.05 7.54
CA GLN A 75 -0.58 17.34 6.35
C GLN A 75 0.28 17.74 5.13
N ASP A 76 1.42 18.36 5.37
CA ASP A 76 2.43 18.77 4.39
C ASP A 76 3.47 17.69 4.05
N GLY A 77 3.34 16.49 4.63
CA GLY A 77 4.28 15.40 4.40
C GLY A 77 4.35 15.00 2.93
N SER A 78 5.56 15.03 2.34
CA SER A 78 5.82 14.63 0.95
C SER A 78 6.16 13.15 0.85
N ALA A 79 5.47 12.45 -0.06
CA ALA A 79 5.75 11.06 -0.40
C ALA A 79 7.04 10.90 -1.24
N GLU A 80 7.55 11.97 -1.83
CA GLU A 80 8.82 12.00 -2.57
C GLU A 80 10.01 12.11 -1.63
N VAL A 81 9.85 12.84 -0.52
CA VAL A 81 10.96 13.21 0.37
C VAL A 81 11.09 12.25 1.55
N ILE A 82 9.99 11.97 2.25
CA ILE A 82 10.04 11.23 3.53
C ILE A 82 10.42 9.77 3.33
N PRO A 83 9.83 9.00 2.38
CA PRO A 83 10.24 7.63 2.12
C PRO A 83 11.71 7.52 1.66
N LEU A 84 12.18 8.46 0.85
CA LEU A 84 13.58 8.52 0.42
C LEU A 84 14.52 8.77 1.61
N ALA A 85 14.13 9.65 2.53
CA ALA A 85 14.90 9.88 3.76
C ALA A 85 14.93 8.63 4.66
N TYR A 86 13.85 7.87 4.77
CA TYR A 86 13.84 6.59 5.49
C TYR A 86 14.83 5.60 4.89
N GLN A 87 14.86 5.47 3.57
CA GLN A 87 15.84 4.64 2.86
C GLN A 87 17.27 5.09 3.16
N ALA A 88 17.56 6.38 3.06
CA ALA A 88 18.89 6.93 3.31
C ALA A 88 19.37 6.74 4.77
N ASN A 89 18.45 6.54 5.71
CA ASN A 89 18.74 6.35 7.13
C ASN A 89 18.57 4.90 7.61
N GLY A 90 18.66 3.91 6.70
CA GLY A 90 18.80 2.50 7.06
C GLY A 90 17.50 1.75 7.32
N ALA A 91 16.37 2.23 6.84
CA ALA A 91 15.16 1.42 6.80
C ALA A 91 15.39 0.19 5.91
N ALA A 92 14.87 -0.96 6.29
CA ALA A 92 14.89 -2.19 5.49
C ALA A 92 13.72 -2.25 4.50
N ALA A 93 12.60 -1.66 4.85
CA ALA A 93 11.41 -1.56 4.03
C ALA A 93 10.62 -0.30 4.38
N ILE A 94 9.68 0.07 3.51
CA ILE A 94 8.84 1.25 3.70
C ILE A 94 7.38 0.82 3.67
N SER A 95 6.57 1.32 4.59
CA SER A 95 5.12 1.20 4.60
C SER A 95 4.50 2.54 4.20
N ILE A 96 3.62 2.54 3.19
CA ILE A 96 2.94 3.76 2.72
C ILE A 96 1.43 3.58 2.86
N LEU A 97 0.78 4.44 3.67
CA LEU A 97 -0.67 4.50 3.79
C LEU A 97 -1.28 5.02 2.49
N THR A 98 -2.20 4.25 1.90
CA THR A 98 -2.88 4.61 0.64
C THR A 98 -4.40 4.77 0.80
N ASP A 99 -4.95 4.56 2.01
CA ASP A 99 -6.35 4.86 2.28
C ASP A 99 -6.59 6.38 2.34
N THR A 100 -7.49 6.88 1.50
CA THR A 100 -7.72 8.32 1.34
C THR A 100 -8.58 8.89 2.47
N LYS A 101 -9.76 8.32 2.70
CA LYS A 101 -10.77 8.90 3.61
C LYS A 101 -10.28 8.98 5.06
N TYR A 102 -9.69 7.92 5.56
CA TYR A 102 -9.34 7.79 6.96
C TYR A 102 -7.88 8.14 7.25
N PHE A 103 -6.97 7.93 6.29
CA PHE A 103 -5.53 8.12 6.48
C PHE A 103 -4.91 9.21 5.60
N GLY A 104 -5.70 9.85 4.73
CA GLY A 104 -5.21 10.91 3.85
C GLY A 104 -4.12 10.44 2.90
N GLY A 105 -4.13 9.15 2.56
CA GLY A 105 -3.21 8.51 1.63
C GLY A 105 -3.76 8.42 0.22
N TYR A 106 -2.89 8.09 -0.73
CA TYR A 106 -3.23 7.88 -2.14
C TYR A 106 -2.29 6.83 -2.73
N ASP A 107 -2.75 6.05 -3.71
CA ASP A 107 -1.94 5.07 -4.43
C ASP A 107 -0.73 5.73 -5.10
N GLU A 108 -0.89 6.95 -5.59
CA GLU A 108 0.15 7.76 -6.22
C GLU A 108 1.35 8.04 -5.30
N TYR A 109 1.19 7.98 -3.99
CA TYR A 109 2.32 8.16 -3.07
C TYR A 109 3.39 7.09 -3.23
N ILE A 110 3.00 5.86 -3.59
CA ILE A 110 3.96 4.81 -3.91
C ILE A 110 4.68 5.11 -5.23
N MET A 111 3.95 5.63 -6.22
CA MET A 111 4.54 6.05 -7.50
C MET A 111 5.54 7.18 -7.29
N TYR A 112 5.18 8.23 -6.55
CA TYR A 112 6.06 9.36 -6.24
C TYR A 112 7.31 8.92 -5.46
N ALA A 113 7.16 8.01 -4.49
CA ALA A 113 8.30 7.45 -3.79
C ALA A 113 9.24 6.68 -4.74
N ARG A 114 8.70 5.90 -5.69
CA ARG A 114 9.50 5.20 -6.71
C ARG A 114 10.20 6.16 -7.66
N GLU A 115 9.51 7.17 -8.14
CA GLU A 115 10.05 8.20 -9.03
C GLU A 115 11.15 9.03 -8.37
N SER A 116 11.07 9.26 -7.06
CA SER A 116 12.11 9.95 -6.29
C SER A 116 13.35 9.08 -5.99
N GLY A 117 13.34 7.79 -6.35
CA GLY A 117 14.51 6.90 -6.22
C GLY A 117 14.43 5.90 -5.06
N VAL A 118 13.26 5.68 -4.48
CA VAL A 118 13.09 4.60 -3.48
C VAL A 118 13.16 3.24 -4.17
N VAL A 119 14.19 2.45 -3.83
CA VAL A 119 14.40 1.08 -4.34
C VAL A 119 14.03 0.00 -3.32
N LEU A 120 13.93 0.35 -2.04
CA LEU A 120 13.49 -0.56 -0.99
C LEU A 120 12.11 -1.16 -1.28
N PRO A 121 11.79 -2.36 -0.76
CA PRO A 121 10.44 -2.90 -0.86
C PRO A 121 9.43 -1.97 -0.16
N ILE A 122 8.29 -1.73 -0.82
CA ILE A 122 7.20 -0.89 -0.30
C ILE A 122 5.99 -1.77 0.00
N LEU A 123 5.50 -1.67 1.23
CA LEU A 123 4.23 -2.24 1.67
C LEU A 123 3.08 -1.30 1.28
N TYR A 124 2.15 -1.80 0.49
CA TYR A 124 0.85 -1.17 0.25
C TYR A 124 0.01 -1.28 1.51
N LYS A 125 -0.08 -0.20 2.28
CA LYS A 125 -0.79 -0.17 3.55
C LYS A 125 -2.22 0.32 3.35
N ASN A 126 -3.11 -0.61 3.09
CA ASN A 126 -4.53 -0.38 2.87
C ASN A 126 -5.36 -1.51 3.50
N PHE A 127 -6.69 -1.40 3.46
CA PHE A 127 -7.62 -2.44 3.88
C PHE A 127 -7.95 -3.31 2.66
N ILE A 128 -7.20 -4.38 2.48
CA ILE A 128 -7.38 -5.31 1.36
C ILE A 128 -8.58 -6.20 1.63
N ILE A 129 -9.55 -6.18 0.71
CA ILE A 129 -10.79 -6.95 0.76
C ILE A 129 -11.13 -7.62 -0.57
N ASP A 130 -10.35 -7.36 -1.61
CA ASP A 130 -10.63 -7.79 -2.97
C ASP A 130 -9.33 -7.94 -3.78
N GLU A 131 -9.28 -8.91 -4.69
CA GLU A 131 -8.15 -9.15 -5.58
C GLU A 131 -7.80 -7.95 -6.47
N TYR A 132 -8.78 -7.12 -6.80
CA TYR A 132 -8.58 -5.87 -7.53
C TYR A 132 -7.51 -4.99 -6.88
N GLN A 133 -7.51 -4.91 -5.55
CA GLN A 133 -6.54 -4.10 -4.80
C GLN A 133 -5.12 -4.66 -4.84
N LEU A 134 -4.94 -5.97 -5.07
CA LEU A 134 -3.62 -6.57 -5.30
C LEU A 134 -3.02 -6.07 -6.61
N LEU A 135 -3.84 -5.97 -7.65
CA LEU A 135 -3.42 -5.41 -8.94
C LEU A 135 -3.17 -3.89 -8.84
N GLN A 136 -4.00 -3.14 -8.09
CA GLN A 136 -3.72 -1.72 -7.81
C GLN A 136 -2.37 -1.55 -7.11
N ALA A 137 -2.13 -2.29 -6.03
CA ALA A 137 -0.87 -2.26 -5.30
C ALA A 137 0.31 -2.56 -6.23
N ARG A 138 0.17 -3.55 -7.09
CA ARG A 138 1.21 -3.91 -8.05
C ARG A 138 1.40 -2.83 -9.12
N HIS A 139 0.30 -2.28 -9.62
CA HIS A 139 0.34 -1.21 -10.62
C HIS A 139 1.06 0.04 -10.11
N CYS A 140 0.83 0.47 -8.89
CA CYS A 140 1.53 1.63 -8.32
C CYS A 140 2.99 1.35 -7.91
N GLY A 141 3.44 0.08 -7.89
CA GLY A 141 4.85 -0.26 -7.63
C GLY A 141 5.15 -0.80 -6.24
N ALA A 142 4.11 -1.24 -5.52
CA ALA A 142 4.27 -1.94 -4.24
C ALA A 142 4.92 -3.31 -4.41
N SER A 143 5.63 -3.75 -3.37
CA SER A 143 6.29 -5.05 -3.29
C SER A 143 5.51 -6.06 -2.47
N ALA A 144 4.70 -5.59 -1.54
CA ALA A 144 3.88 -6.39 -0.63
C ALA A 144 2.58 -5.66 -0.29
N VAL A 145 1.59 -6.41 0.19
CA VAL A 145 0.32 -5.90 0.73
C VAL A 145 0.12 -6.37 2.16
N LEU A 146 -0.72 -5.68 2.92
CA LEU A 146 -1.13 -6.10 4.26
C LEU A 146 -2.49 -6.81 4.18
N LEU A 147 -2.55 -8.09 4.58
CA LEU A 147 -3.79 -8.81 4.79
C LEU A 147 -4.15 -8.77 6.27
N ILE A 148 -5.32 -8.21 6.60
CA ILE A 148 -5.77 -8.00 7.98
C ILE A 148 -6.73 -9.13 8.37
N ALA A 149 -6.29 -10.04 9.25
CA ALA A 149 -7.05 -11.22 9.66
C ALA A 149 -8.43 -10.87 10.28
N ALA A 150 -8.56 -9.70 10.93
CA ALA A 150 -9.83 -9.22 11.47
C ALA A 150 -10.83 -8.75 10.40
N VAL A 151 -10.37 -8.56 9.15
CA VAL A 151 -11.17 -8.09 8.01
C VAL A 151 -11.54 -9.21 7.06
N LEU A 152 -10.66 -10.22 6.93
CA LEU A 152 -10.75 -11.28 5.95
C LEU A 152 -11.13 -12.61 6.61
N GLU A 153 -12.14 -13.27 6.03
CA GLU A 153 -12.39 -14.68 6.35
C GLU A 153 -11.23 -15.57 5.87
N LYS A 154 -10.97 -16.67 6.57
CA LYS A 154 -9.88 -17.58 6.27
C LYS A 154 -9.82 -18.01 4.81
N ASN A 155 -10.97 -18.44 4.26
CA ASN A 155 -11.04 -18.90 2.86
C ASN A 155 -10.80 -17.78 1.86
N HIS A 156 -11.18 -16.54 2.19
CA HIS A 156 -10.93 -15.38 1.35
C HIS A 156 -9.44 -15.00 1.41
N CYS A 157 -8.85 -14.95 2.60
CA CYS A 157 -7.43 -14.67 2.78
C CYS A 157 -6.51 -15.66 2.04
N GLN A 158 -6.95 -16.93 1.90
CA GLN A 158 -6.19 -17.96 1.16
C GLN A 158 -6.28 -17.82 -0.36
N LYS A 159 -7.27 -17.09 -0.87
CA LYS A 159 -7.44 -16.82 -2.31
C LYS A 159 -6.70 -15.57 -2.77
N LEU A 160 -6.47 -14.63 -1.87
CA LEU A 160 -5.68 -13.43 -2.08
C LEU A 160 -4.17 -13.73 -2.05
#